data_c896338beca8c3944cc8b16afe382170
#
_entry.id   c896338beca8c3944cc8b16afe382170
#
_cell.length_a   1.000
_cell.length_b   1.000
_cell.length_c   1.000
_cell.angle_alpha   90.00
_cell.angle_beta   90.00
_cell.angle_gamma   90.00
#
_symmetry.space_group_name_H-M   'P 1'
#
loop_
_entity.id
_entity.type
_entity.pdbx_description
1 polymer ?
#
loop_
_entity_poly.entity_id
_entity_poly.type
_entity_poly.pdbx_seq_one_letter_code
_entity_poly.pdbx_strand_id
1 'polypeptide(L)'
;MALQPFLDEPTDNEPYKLVDILPMAYPKGQAPVCEMTGLPAKVKCETEHITLFYNNRETAEESWHGIMCKIAPLLGPLRSPPNVIGSEEDRKKREYTMDLSKKALVDLCGQEADKFLVAGRFELALPGAQQEMKFLRELYGEGAVELVAAYLRMAEANVGLARYQQAEQFLSMANWSILKNPDAS
;
A
#
# COMPACT_ATOMS: atom_id res chain seq x y z
N MET A 1 24.15 -37.06 -2.82
CA MET A 1 23.82 -36.25 -4.00
C MET A 1 23.01 -35.10 -3.48
N ALA A 2 23.68 -33.96 -3.20
CA ALA A 2 23.05 -32.78 -2.58
C ALA A 2 22.45 -31.91 -3.68
N LEU A 3 21.15 -31.68 -3.62
CA LEU A 3 20.46 -30.70 -4.44
C LEU A 3 20.87 -29.30 -3.98
N GLN A 4 21.64 -28.60 -4.81
CA GLN A 4 21.89 -27.18 -4.64
C GLN A 4 20.59 -26.43 -4.84
N PRO A 5 20.21 -25.46 -3.97
CA PRO A 5 19.12 -24.58 -4.26
C PRO A 5 19.54 -23.68 -5.43
N PHE A 6 18.74 -23.67 -6.47
CA PHE A 6 18.78 -22.68 -7.54
C PHE A 6 18.56 -21.30 -6.88
N LEU A 7 19.65 -20.58 -6.70
CA LEU A 7 19.57 -19.12 -6.53
C LEU A 7 19.28 -18.58 -7.93
N ASP A 8 18.04 -18.24 -8.18
CA ASP A 8 17.68 -17.47 -9.35
C ASP A 8 18.46 -16.16 -9.29
N GLU A 9 19.47 -16.04 -10.16
CA GLU A 9 20.13 -14.77 -10.40
C GLU A 9 19.07 -13.79 -10.91
N PRO A 10 19.03 -12.55 -10.39
CA PRO A 10 18.05 -11.56 -10.84
C PRO A 10 18.27 -11.37 -12.34
N THR A 11 17.22 -11.67 -13.12
CA THR A 11 17.22 -11.37 -14.55
C THR A 11 17.26 -9.86 -14.70
N ASP A 12 18.24 -9.33 -15.45
CA ASP A 12 18.48 -7.90 -15.70
C ASP A 12 17.28 -7.13 -16.33
N ASN A 13 16.10 -7.71 -16.35
CA ASN A 13 14.91 -7.19 -17.02
C ASN A 13 13.70 -7.02 -16.08
N GLU A 14 13.89 -7.11 -14.76
CA GLU A 14 12.81 -6.84 -13.83
C GLU A 14 12.63 -5.32 -13.62
N PRO A 15 11.37 -4.81 -13.61
CA PRO A 15 11.07 -3.39 -13.45
C PRO A 15 11.38 -2.86 -12.04
N TYR A 16 11.87 -3.69 -11.16
CA TYR A 16 12.27 -3.36 -9.79
C TYR A 16 13.48 -4.20 -9.35
N LYS A 17 14.22 -3.68 -8.38
CA LYS A 17 15.36 -4.37 -7.78
C LYS A 17 15.20 -4.46 -6.27
N LEU A 18 15.32 -5.66 -5.72
CA LEU A 18 15.30 -5.89 -4.28
C LEU A 18 16.72 -5.86 -3.71
N VAL A 19 16.96 -4.95 -2.76
CA VAL A 19 18.26 -4.77 -2.11
C VAL A 19 18.08 -4.83 -0.61
N ASP A 20 18.92 -5.60 0.07
CA ASP A 20 18.89 -5.70 1.52
C ASP A 20 19.37 -4.38 2.16
N ILE A 21 18.66 -3.94 3.21
CA ILE A 21 19.02 -2.74 3.95
C ILE A 21 20.06 -3.09 4.99
N LEU A 22 21.20 -2.41 4.92
CA LEU A 22 22.20 -2.49 5.98
C LEU A 22 21.71 -1.68 7.20
N PRO A 23 21.61 -2.28 8.40
CA PRO A 23 21.05 -1.59 9.58
C PRO A 23 21.78 -0.28 9.95
N MET A 24 23.07 -0.17 9.59
CA MET A 24 23.91 0.99 9.87
C MET A 24 23.82 2.10 8.80
N ALA A 25 23.08 1.88 7.71
CA ALA A 25 22.94 2.87 6.62
C ALA A 25 22.05 4.06 6.99
N TYR A 26 21.29 3.98 8.08
CA TYR A 26 20.35 5.01 8.51
C TYR A 26 20.68 5.50 9.92
N PRO A 27 20.54 6.81 10.19
CA PRO A 27 20.68 7.36 11.53
C PRO A 27 19.68 6.74 12.52
N LYS A 28 20.05 6.68 13.81
CA LYS A 28 19.14 6.21 14.86
C LYS A 28 17.84 7.01 14.85
N GLY A 29 16.70 6.30 14.82
CA GLY A 29 15.37 6.91 14.78
C GLY A 29 14.85 7.28 13.39
N GLN A 30 15.64 7.08 12.34
CA GLN A 30 15.24 7.33 10.94
C GLN A 30 15.23 6.04 10.09
N ALA A 31 15.24 4.88 10.75
CA ALA A 31 15.17 3.61 10.04
C ALA A 31 13.85 3.53 9.25
N PRO A 32 13.90 3.10 7.97
CA PRO A 32 12.70 2.98 7.17
C PRO A 32 11.78 1.90 7.75
N VAL A 33 10.48 2.08 7.55
CA VAL A 33 9.45 1.14 7.96
C VAL A 33 8.82 0.48 6.74
N CYS A 34 8.34 -0.73 6.92
CA CYS A 34 7.67 -1.50 5.87
C CYS A 34 6.37 -0.80 5.47
N GLU A 35 6.16 -0.62 4.18
CA GLU A 35 4.94 -0.02 3.61
C GLU A 35 3.67 -0.79 3.97
N MET A 36 3.79 -2.11 4.18
CA MET A 36 2.67 -3.00 4.45
C MET A 36 2.40 -3.22 5.94
N THR A 37 3.45 -3.35 6.75
CA THR A 37 3.30 -3.77 8.14
C THR A 37 3.61 -2.68 9.17
N GLY A 38 4.26 -1.59 8.76
CA GLY A 38 4.79 -0.56 9.66
C GLY A 38 5.96 -1.03 10.53
N LEU A 39 6.40 -2.28 10.41
CA LEU A 39 7.56 -2.83 11.11
C LEU A 39 8.86 -2.31 10.48
N PRO A 40 10.01 -2.38 11.18
CA PRO A 40 11.30 -2.01 10.62
C PRO A 40 11.58 -2.74 9.30
N ALA A 41 11.94 -2.00 8.27
CA ALA A 41 12.24 -2.54 6.96
C ALA A 41 13.61 -3.20 6.94
N LYS A 42 13.73 -4.29 6.16
CA LYS A 42 14.98 -5.04 5.93
C LYS A 42 15.36 -5.07 4.45
N VAL A 43 14.41 -4.78 3.57
CA VAL A 43 14.56 -4.81 2.13
C VAL A 43 14.02 -3.52 1.54
N LYS A 44 14.75 -2.94 0.59
CA LYS A 44 14.25 -1.87 -0.26
C LYS A 44 13.96 -2.40 -1.66
N CYS A 45 12.86 -1.97 -2.22
CA CYS A 45 12.47 -2.20 -3.60
C CYS A 45 12.73 -0.91 -4.38
N GLU A 46 13.74 -0.91 -5.21
CA GLU A 46 14.11 0.22 -6.06
C GLU A 46 13.45 0.06 -7.42
N THR A 47 12.66 1.05 -7.81
CA THR A 47 12.04 1.16 -9.13
C THR A 47 12.55 2.42 -9.81
N GLU A 48 12.27 2.59 -11.09
CA GLU A 48 12.60 3.81 -11.83
C GLU A 48 11.95 5.07 -11.23
N HIS A 49 10.78 4.92 -10.58
CA HIS A 49 9.97 6.04 -10.13
C HIS A 49 10.04 6.30 -8.63
N ILE A 50 10.26 5.25 -7.83
CA ILE A 50 10.14 5.34 -6.38
C ILE A 50 10.92 4.21 -5.69
N THR A 51 11.40 4.49 -4.48
CA THR A 51 11.95 3.47 -3.58
C THR A 51 10.91 3.13 -2.50
N LEU A 52 10.62 1.85 -2.34
CA LEU A 52 9.69 1.29 -1.37
C LEU A 52 10.45 0.43 -0.35
N PHE A 53 9.90 0.29 0.85
CA PHE A 53 10.56 -0.40 1.95
C PHE A 53 9.69 -1.53 2.50
N TYR A 54 10.29 -2.71 2.72
CA TYR A 54 9.59 -3.90 3.16
C TYR A 54 10.34 -4.64 4.27
N ASN A 55 9.62 -5.40 5.10
CA ASN A 55 10.20 -6.19 6.17
C ASN A 55 10.91 -7.46 5.68
N ASN A 56 10.51 -8.00 4.53
CA ASN A 56 11.13 -9.15 3.87
C ASN A 56 10.89 -9.10 2.34
N ARG A 57 11.53 -10.03 1.61
CA ARG A 57 11.42 -10.12 0.14
C ARG A 57 10.04 -10.59 -0.30
N GLU A 58 9.47 -11.56 0.39
CA GLU A 58 8.13 -12.10 0.10
C GLU A 58 7.06 -10.99 0.13
N THR A 59 7.03 -10.18 1.20
CA THR A 59 6.11 -9.03 1.28
C THR A 59 6.37 -8.00 0.18
N ALA A 60 7.61 -7.82 -0.27
CA ALA A 60 7.92 -6.93 -1.38
C ALA A 60 7.34 -7.47 -2.71
N GLU A 61 7.48 -8.75 -2.98
CA GLU A 61 6.96 -9.42 -4.17
C GLU A 61 5.42 -9.44 -4.17
N GLU A 62 4.80 -9.81 -3.06
CA GLU A 62 3.33 -9.75 -2.90
C GLU A 62 2.81 -8.33 -3.16
N SER A 63 3.46 -7.33 -2.57
CA SER A 63 3.08 -5.94 -2.76
C SER A 63 3.27 -5.49 -4.21
N TRP A 64 4.36 -5.90 -4.85
CA TRP A 64 4.63 -5.57 -6.24
C TRP A 64 3.56 -6.14 -7.17
N HIS A 65 3.32 -7.44 -7.09
CA HIS A 65 2.36 -8.13 -7.93
C HIS A 65 0.90 -7.81 -7.58
N GLY A 66 0.63 -7.45 -6.33
CA GLY A 66 -0.70 -7.07 -5.87
C GLY A 66 -1.16 -5.74 -6.43
N ILE A 67 -0.32 -4.70 -6.38
CA ILE A 67 -0.72 -3.35 -6.79
C ILE A 67 0.42 -2.46 -7.25
N MET A 68 1.65 -2.57 -6.64
CA MET A 68 2.70 -1.58 -6.84
C MET A 68 3.18 -1.48 -8.26
N CYS A 69 3.20 -2.57 -9.02
CA CYS A 69 3.54 -2.56 -10.46
C CYS A 69 2.67 -1.58 -11.27
N LYS A 70 1.44 -1.30 -10.82
CA LYS A 70 0.51 -0.39 -11.49
C LYS A 70 0.58 1.04 -10.98
N ILE A 71 0.80 1.21 -9.68
CA ILE A 71 0.72 2.53 -9.04
C ILE A 71 2.09 3.19 -8.80
N ALA A 72 3.20 2.46 -8.84
CA ALA A 72 4.54 3.01 -8.60
C ALA A 72 4.85 4.27 -9.44
N PRO A 73 4.54 4.33 -10.74
CA PRO A 73 4.77 5.53 -11.54
C PRO A 73 3.93 6.73 -11.09
N LEU A 74 2.77 6.48 -10.50
CA LEU A 74 1.83 7.51 -10.04
C LEU A 74 2.17 8.00 -8.63
N LEU A 75 2.85 7.18 -7.82
CA LEU A 75 3.22 7.52 -6.45
C LEU A 75 4.36 8.52 -6.35
N GLY A 76 5.32 8.48 -7.28
CA GLY A 76 6.48 9.38 -7.29
C GLY A 76 6.08 10.86 -7.16
N PRO A 77 5.25 11.39 -8.08
CA PRO A 77 4.77 12.77 -8.01
C PRO A 77 3.96 13.12 -6.77
N LEU A 78 3.25 12.15 -6.19
CA LEU A 78 2.44 12.36 -4.97
C LEU A 78 3.29 12.40 -3.70
N ARG A 79 4.37 11.60 -3.64
CA ARG A 79 5.28 11.56 -2.47
C ARG A 79 6.32 12.67 -2.48
N SER A 80 6.70 13.14 -3.65
CA SER A 80 7.68 14.20 -3.84
C SER A 80 7.13 15.27 -4.78
N PRO A 81 6.10 16.03 -4.35
CA PRO A 81 5.55 17.09 -5.18
C PRO A 81 6.65 18.13 -5.46
N PRO A 82 6.73 18.64 -6.68
CA PRO A 82 7.73 19.63 -7.04
C PRO A 82 7.59 20.88 -6.16
N ASN A 83 8.70 21.38 -5.64
CA ASN A 83 8.77 22.62 -4.88
C ASN A 83 8.51 23.81 -5.83
N VAL A 84 7.27 24.09 -6.12
CA VAL A 84 6.87 25.23 -6.94
C VAL A 84 6.53 26.38 -6.01
N ILE A 85 7.28 27.44 -6.09
CA ILE A 85 6.95 28.74 -5.52
C ILE A 85 5.85 29.32 -6.40
N GLY A 86 4.62 29.28 -5.96
CA GLY A 86 3.45 29.74 -6.70
C GLY A 86 2.53 30.59 -5.86
N SER A 87 1.55 31.19 -6.49
CA SER A 87 0.48 31.93 -5.83
C SER A 87 -0.39 31.01 -4.96
N GLU A 88 -1.23 31.59 -4.11
CA GLU A 88 -2.19 30.84 -3.31
C GLU A 88 -3.17 30.03 -4.19
N GLU A 89 -3.53 30.59 -5.35
CA GLU A 89 -4.39 29.91 -6.33
C GLU A 89 -3.68 28.69 -6.94
N ASP A 90 -2.38 28.78 -7.22
CA ASP A 90 -1.59 27.65 -7.74
C ASP A 90 -1.47 26.54 -6.70
N ARG A 91 -1.37 26.90 -5.41
CA ARG A 91 -1.37 25.91 -4.30
C ARG A 91 -2.70 25.17 -4.20
N LYS A 92 -3.84 25.89 -4.20
CA LYS A 92 -5.19 25.29 -4.16
C LYS A 92 -5.46 24.41 -5.36
N LYS A 93 -5.08 24.84 -6.56
CA LYS A 93 -5.20 24.04 -7.78
C LYS A 93 -4.41 22.75 -7.71
N ARG A 94 -3.21 22.81 -7.17
CA ARG A 94 -2.34 21.63 -6.98
C ARG A 94 -2.92 20.67 -5.96
N GLU A 95 -3.35 21.14 -4.80
CA GLU A 95 -4.00 20.35 -3.77
C GLU A 95 -5.23 19.63 -4.34
N TYR A 96 -6.09 20.34 -5.03
CA TYR A 96 -7.23 19.74 -5.72
C TYR A 96 -6.82 18.66 -6.74
N THR A 97 -5.77 18.88 -7.51
CA THR A 97 -5.28 17.90 -8.49
C THR A 97 -4.69 16.67 -7.78
N MET A 98 -3.98 16.86 -6.65
CA MET A 98 -3.47 15.75 -5.84
C MET A 98 -4.60 14.91 -5.25
N ASP A 99 -5.66 15.54 -4.75
CA ASP A 99 -6.82 14.85 -4.20
C ASP A 99 -7.58 14.06 -5.27
N LEU A 100 -7.74 14.62 -6.48
CA LEU A 100 -8.29 13.88 -7.62
C LEU A 100 -7.43 12.65 -7.98
N SER A 101 -6.11 12.81 -7.98
CA SER A 101 -5.19 11.71 -8.25
C SER A 101 -5.29 10.62 -7.17
N LYS A 102 -5.39 11.00 -5.90
CA LYS A 102 -5.60 10.05 -4.80
C LYS A 102 -6.92 9.31 -4.92
N LYS A 103 -8.02 9.99 -5.29
CA LYS A 103 -9.32 9.35 -5.54
C LYS A 103 -9.24 8.31 -6.65
N ALA A 104 -8.60 8.64 -7.76
CA ALA A 104 -8.38 7.68 -8.85
C ALA A 104 -7.54 6.47 -8.41
N LEU A 105 -6.55 6.68 -7.53
CA LEU A 105 -5.76 5.59 -6.95
C LEU A 105 -6.57 4.72 -5.98
N VAL A 106 -7.50 5.31 -5.20
CA VAL A 106 -8.45 4.57 -4.37
C VAL A 106 -9.25 3.60 -5.22
N ASP A 107 -9.86 4.09 -6.29
CA ASP A 107 -10.68 3.27 -7.18
C ASP A 107 -9.86 2.14 -7.82
N LEU A 108 -8.65 2.44 -8.29
CA LEU A 108 -7.77 1.45 -8.89
C LEU A 108 -7.35 0.38 -7.87
N CYS A 109 -6.96 0.79 -6.66
CA CYS A 109 -6.54 -0.13 -5.61
C CYS A 109 -7.68 -1.04 -5.16
N GLY A 110 -8.89 -0.50 -5.00
CA GLY A 110 -10.09 -1.26 -4.66
C GLY A 110 -10.45 -2.30 -5.74
N GLN A 111 -10.46 -1.89 -7.01
CA GLN A 111 -10.75 -2.80 -8.14
C GLN A 111 -9.75 -3.95 -8.25
N GLU A 112 -8.45 -3.69 -8.08
CA GLU A 112 -7.44 -4.74 -8.11
C GLU A 112 -7.53 -5.67 -6.90
N ALA A 113 -7.83 -5.13 -5.70
CA ALA A 113 -8.07 -5.96 -4.53
C ALA A 113 -9.29 -6.88 -4.75
N ASP A 114 -10.42 -6.36 -5.23
CA ASP A 114 -11.62 -7.14 -5.52
C ASP A 114 -11.35 -8.26 -6.54
N LYS A 115 -10.59 -7.97 -7.57
CA LYS A 115 -10.19 -8.94 -8.58
C LYS A 115 -9.41 -10.12 -7.99
N PHE A 116 -8.47 -9.84 -7.07
CA PHE A 116 -7.71 -10.89 -6.40
C PHE A 116 -8.55 -11.63 -5.36
N LEU A 117 -9.46 -10.95 -4.64
CA LEU A 117 -10.41 -11.59 -3.72
C LEU A 117 -11.29 -12.61 -4.45
N VAL A 118 -11.90 -12.22 -5.56
CA VAL A 118 -12.72 -13.12 -6.39
C VAL A 118 -11.92 -14.30 -6.96
N ALA A 119 -10.63 -14.07 -7.26
CA ALA A 119 -9.74 -15.13 -7.72
C ALA A 119 -9.20 -16.02 -6.59
N GLY A 120 -9.54 -15.75 -5.32
CA GLY A 120 -9.03 -16.49 -4.16
C GLY A 120 -7.55 -16.29 -3.88
N ARG A 121 -6.94 -15.22 -4.42
CA ARG A 121 -5.52 -14.88 -4.24
C ARG A 121 -5.37 -13.80 -3.16
N PHE A 122 -5.66 -14.19 -1.95
CA PHE A 122 -5.81 -13.28 -0.81
C PHE A 122 -4.53 -12.52 -0.46
N GLU A 123 -3.35 -13.13 -0.60
CA GLU A 123 -2.05 -12.47 -0.37
C GLU A 123 -1.86 -11.26 -1.30
N LEU A 124 -2.31 -11.38 -2.55
CA LEU A 124 -2.20 -10.32 -3.55
C LEU A 124 -3.31 -9.26 -3.43
N ALA A 125 -4.43 -9.59 -2.77
CA ALA A 125 -5.50 -8.64 -2.49
C ALA A 125 -5.12 -7.63 -1.38
N LEU A 126 -4.37 -8.09 -0.36
CA LEU A 126 -4.00 -7.28 0.79
C LEU A 126 -3.28 -5.98 0.43
N PRO A 127 -2.25 -5.96 -0.46
CA PRO A 127 -1.56 -4.73 -0.82
C PRO A 127 -2.47 -3.68 -1.44
N GLY A 128 -3.39 -4.09 -2.31
CA GLY A 128 -4.38 -3.20 -2.93
C GLY A 128 -5.31 -2.58 -1.89
N ALA A 129 -5.96 -3.41 -1.07
CA ALA A 129 -6.87 -2.95 -0.02
C ALA A 129 -6.16 -2.05 1.02
N GLN A 130 -4.89 -2.31 1.32
CA GLN A 130 -4.10 -1.49 2.24
C GLN A 130 -3.75 -0.12 1.66
N GLN A 131 -3.36 -0.05 0.39
CA GLN A 131 -3.10 1.24 -0.26
C GLN A 131 -4.38 2.05 -0.42
N GLU A 132 -5.51 1.42 -0.76
CA GLU A 132 -6.82 2.04 -0.76
C GLU A 132 -7.13 2.68 0.60
N MET A 133 -7.01 1.91 1.68
CA MET A 133 -7.24 2.39 3.04
C MET A 133 -6.32 3.56 3.41
N LYS A 134 -5.05 3.55 2.99
CA LYS A 134 -4.09 4.62 3.23
C LYS A 134 -4.52 5.91 2.55
N PHE A 135 -4.87 5.87 1.26
CA PHE A 135 -5.34 7.05 0.52
C PHE A 135 -6.68 7.58 1.05
N LEU A 136 -7.60 6.70 1.44
CA LEU A 136 -8.87 7.10 2.04
C LEU A 136 -8.66 7.82 3.39
N ARG A 137 -7.72 7.37 4.22
CA ARG A 137 -7.36 8.07 5.46
C ARG A 137 -6.76 9.45 5.20
N GLU A 138 -5.94 9.58 4.17
CA GLU A 138 -5.36 10.87 3.79
C GLU A 138 -6.41 11.85 3.25
N LEU A 139 -7.44 11.37 2.56
CA LEU A 139 -8.50 12.18 1.97
C LEU A 139 -9.61 12.57 2.97
N TYR A 140 -10.04 11.62 3.79
CA TYR A 140 -11.26 11.76 4.61
C TYR A 140 -11.00 11.67 6.12
N GLY A 141 -9.78 11.30 6.52
CA GLY A 141 -9.43 11.10 7.92
C GLY A 141 -9.79 9.73 8.48
N GLU A 142 -9.35 9.47 9.71
CA GLU A 142 -9.64 8.22 10.41
C GLU A 142 -11.11 8.17 10.87
N GLY A 143 -11.75 7.04 10.65
CA GLY A 143 -13.15 6.81 11.06
C GLY A 143 -14.19 7.37 10.09
N ALA A 144 -13.78 7.80 8.89
CA ALA A 144 -14.70 8.17 7.82
C ALA A 144 -15.43 6.93 7.29
N VAL A 145 -16.68 7.12 6.83
CA VAL A 145 -17.50 6.02 6.31
C VAL A 145 -16.94 5.45 5.02
N GLU A 146 -16.21 6.26 4.26
CA GLU A 146 -15.53 5.85 3.02
C GLU A 146 -14.51 4.73 3.23
N LEU A 147 -13.97 4.59 4.45
CA LEU A 147 -13.03 3.52 4.83
C LEU A 147 -13.70 2.14 4.95
N VAL A 148 -15.02 2.08 5.07
CA VAL A 148 -15.75 0.81 5.34
C VAL A 148 -15.47 -0.22 4.25
N ALA A 149 -15.52 0.15 2.98
CA ALA A 149 -15.26 -0.78 1.88
C ALA A 149 -13.83 -1.37 1.93
N ALA A 150 -12.82 -0.54 2.20
CA ALA A 150 -11.45 -0.98 2.35
C ALA A 150 -11.26 -1.91 3.56
N TYR A 151 -11.91 -1.61 4.69
CA TYR A 151 -11.89 -2.50 5.86
C TYR A 151 -12.54 -3.86 5.58
N LEU A 152 -13.65 -3.90 4.83
CA LEU A 152 -14.29 -5.15 4.44
C LEU A 152 -13.40 -6.00 3.53
N ARG A 153 -12.73 -5.40 2.54
CA ARG A 153 -11.74 -6.09 1.69
C ARG A 153 -10.58 -6.65 2.50
N MET A 154 -10.05 -5.86 3.45
CA MET A 154 -9.00 -6.32 4.36
C MET A 154 -9.48 -7.49 5.24
N ALA A 155 -10.71 -7.44 5.74
CA ALA A 155 -11.29 -8.51 6.52
C ALA A 155 -11.46 -9.79 5.69
N GLU A 156 -12.01 -9.69 4.49
CA GLU A 156 -12.23 -10.82 3.58
C GLU A 156 -10.90 -11.49 3.21
N ALA A 157 -9.89 -10.72 2.83
CA ALA A 157 -8.56 -11.26 2.53
C ALA A 157 -7.96 -12.00 3.74
N ASN A 158 -8.09 -11.44 4.96
CA ASN A 158 -7.59 -12.08 6.18
C ASN A 158 -8.37 -13.34 6.55
N VAL A 159 -9.69 -13.40 6.28
CA VAL A 159 -10.49 -14.64 6.43
C VAL A 159 -9.95 -15.72 5.49
N GLY A 160 -9.71 -15.38 4.22
CA GLY A 160 -9.16 -16.32 3.24
C GLY A 160 -7.78 -16.86 3.61
N LEU A 161 -6.99 -16.07 4.35
CA LEU A 161 -5.68 -16.45 4.88
C LEU A 161 -5.75 -17.11 6.28
N ALA A 162 -6.93 -17.42 6.78
CA ALA A 162 -7.17 -17.93 8.15
C ALA A 162 -6.62 -17.03 9.27
N ARG A 163 -6.43 -15.74 9.01
CA ARG A 163 -5.98 -14.72 9.98
C ARG A 163 -7.18 -14.09 10.68
N TYR A 164 -7.96 -14.88 11.41
CA TYR A 164 -9.28 -14.48 11.94
C TYR A 164 -9.23 -13.30 12.92
N GLN A 165 -8.19 -13.18 13.72
CA GLN A 165 -8.03 -12.04 14.65
C GLN A 165 -7.88 -10.72 13.91
N GLN A 166 -7.09 -10.70 12.83
CA GLN A 166 -6.94 -9.52 11.98
C GLN A 166 -8.24 -9.19 11.25
N ALA A 167 -8.95 -10.20 10.76
CA ALA A 167 -10.25 -10.02 10.14
C ALA A 167 -11.25 -9.37 11.09
N GLU A 168 -11.34 -9.86 12.35
CA GLU A 168 -12.21 -9.30 13.38
C GLU A 168 -11.87 -7.83 13.70
N GLN A 169 -10.58 -7.48 13.74
CA GLN A 169 -10.16 -6.10 13.94
C GLN A 169 -10.66 -5.18 12.82
N PHE A 170 -10.54 -5.58 11.56
CA PHE A 170 -11.03 -4.79 10.44
C PHE A 170 -12.55 -4.68 10.41
N LEU A 171 -13.28 -5.76 10.74
CA LEU A 171 -14.75 -5.71 10.88
C LEU A 171 -15.18 -4.77 12.02
N SER A 172 -14.45 -4.75 13.12
CA SER A 172 -14.70 -3.84 14.24
C SER A 172 -14.46 -2.38 13.83
N MET A 173 -13.40 -2.11 13.04
CA MET A 173 -13.14 -0.77 12.50
C MET A 173 -14.24 -0.33 11.53
N ALA A 174 -14.71 -1.22 10.64
CA ALA A 174 -15.81 -0.95 9.74
C ALA A 174 -17.09 -0.58 10.51
N ASN A 175 -17.45 -1.39 11.48
CA ASN A 175 -18.62 -1.15 12.32
C ASN A 175 -18.52 0.18 13.09
N TRP A 176 -17.34 0.47 13.66
CA TRP A 176 -17.11 1.75 14.35
C TRP A 176 -17.26 2.96 13.42
N SER A 177 -16.74 2.88 12.19
CA SER A 177 -16.89 3.94 11.19
C SER A 177 -18.36 4.19 10.82
N ILE A 178 -19.16 3.13 10.70
CA ILE A 178 -20.60 3.24 10.43
C ILE A 178 -21.31 3.90 11.62
N LEU A 179 -21.05 3.45 12.85
CA LEU A 179 -21.68 3.99 14.05
C LEU A 179 -21.34 5.45 14.33
N LYS A 180 -20.12 5.86 13.94
CA LYS A 180 -19.68 7.26 14.09
C LYS A 180 -20.34 8.21 13.09
N ASN A 181 -20.84 7.70 11.97
CA ASN A 181 -21.44 8.48 10.88
C ASN A 181 -22.89 8.02 10.59
N PRO A 182 -23.83 8.17 11.53
CA PRO A 182 -25.19 7.64 11.39
C PRO A 182 -25.98 8.24 10.23
N ASP A 183 -25.61 9.45 9.79
CA ASP A 183 -26.30 10.19 8.73
C ASP A 183 -25.76 9.87 7.32
N ALA A 184 -24.79 8.98 7.22
CA ALA A 184 -24.16 8.60 5.94
C ALA A 184 -24.76 7.35 5.28
N SER A 185 -25.90 6.83 5.81
CA SER A 185 -26.61 5.63 5.32
C SER A 185 -27.79 5.97 4.40
#